data_961cf9f76651ad9970c88a6c5ad5daad
#
_entry.id   961cf9f76651ad9970c88a6c5ad5daad
#
_cell.length_a   1.000
_cell.length_b   1.000
_cell.length_c   1.000
_cell.angle_alpha   90.00
_cell.angle_beta   90.00
_cell.angle_gamma   90.00
#
_symmetry.space_group_name_H-M   'P 1'
#
loop_
_entity.id
_entity.type
_entity.pdbx_description
1 polymer ?
#
loop_
_entity_poly.entity_id
_entity_poly.type
_entity_poly.pdbx_seq_one_letter_code
_entity_poly.pdbx_strand_id
1 'polypeptide(L)'
;IYLAVLLLILGVIGTAMFIVYQSENIGKQVAGIFEGIEEVQPEQESGSAEAEQSEKTHSVKGTGERKVTILSCEVLPDGTQFALKGEADAFPESDDNNLYLLAMKTYEDAVPEDAVPIARAEKKTSFMLKADILDNTADSRLYSKFVVAVKKDGKYEVLSTPQYITNPEALASYSEPYPKAESIKGLLVDPQKLGTSELDDLGVKQAAYNIPIARLLGPSTHSDYPTIIYNYNGKDYTLNGHVVSEYDYVFKTLSDKGIVITAILLNNKSDAYPQVIHPLSRGGNAYYYAFNAAEEAGTDYLEAVAAFLAERYRDEEHGIVMNWIIGNEVNVRSTWNYMKYVDIDTYAREYARAVRLFYNGIKSFNANARIYISLDQQWNRNLSSDSSYDSRDLMDAFNECIKEEGNIQWGLAHHPYSYPMTWPKFWELTGEAGEMVQESEDTSMVTI
;
A
#
# COMPACT_ATOMS: atom_id res chain seq x y z
N ILE A 1 -0.29 35.59 -46.82
CA ILE A 1 -1.14 35.78 -45.63
C ILE A 1 -2.32 34.81 -45.69
N TYR A 2 -3.12 34.74 -46.83
CA TYR A 2 -4.28 33.84 -46.95
C TYR A 2 -3.90 32.35 -46.81
N LEU A 3 -2.76 31.91 -47.38
CA LEU A 3 -2.31 30.50 -47.26
C LEU A 3 -1.89 30.17 -45.82
N ALA A 4 -1.27 31.08 -45.09
CA ALA A 4 -0.89 30.89 -43.71
C ALA A 4 -2.11 30.80 -42.76
N VAL A 5 -3.14 31.62 -43.02
CA VAL A 5 -4.41 31.57 -42.29
C VAL A 5 -5.17 30.28 -42.57
N LEU A 6 -5.17 29.83 -43.82
CA LEU A 6 -5.81 28.53 -44.21
C LEU A 6 -5.11 27.34 -43.56
N LEU A 7 -3.78 27.31 -43.48
CA LEU A 7 -3.01 26.29 -42.82
C LEU A 7 -3.22 26.28 -41.29
N LEU A 8 -3.39 27.46 -40.68
CA LEU A 8 -3.72 27.58 -39.26
C LEU A 8 -5.12 27.06 -38.97
N ILE A 9 -6.10 27.39 -39.80
CA ILE A 9 -7.49 26.89 -39.67
C ILE A 9 -7.55 25.37 -39.86
N LEU A 10 -6.85 24.80 -40.84
CA LEU A 10 -6.77 23.36 -41.06
C LEU A 10 -6.05 22.64 -39.89
N GLY A 11 -5.04 23.26 -39.29
CA GLY A 11 -4.36 22.77 -38.08
C GLY A 11 -5.29 22.71 -36.88
N VAL A 12 -6.07 23.78 -36.65
CA VAL A 12 -7.05 23.83 -35.54
C VAL A 12 -8.19 22.83 -35.74
N ILE A 13 -8.71 22.69 -36.98
CA ILE A 13 -9.74 21.70 -37.29
C ILE A 13 -9.19 20.28 -37.15
N GLY A 14 -7.96 20.01 -37.58
CA GLY A 14 -7.30 18.72 -37.42
C GLY A 14 -7.11 18.35 -35.97
N THR A 15 -6.68 19.30 -35.13
CA THR A 15 -6.52 19.11 -33.67
C THR A 15 -7.87 18.88 -33.00
N ALA A 16 -8.89 19.66 -33.36
CA ALA A 16 -10.24 19.47 -32.83
C ALA A 16 -10.84 18.13 -33.23
N MET A 17 -10.69 17.69 -34.50
CA MET A 17 -11.12 16.37 -34.96
C MET A 17 -10.37 15.24 -34.28
N PHE A 18 -9.07 15.40 -34.01
CA PHE A 18 -8.29 14.41 -33.27
C PHE A 18 -8.73 14.31 -31.81
N ILE A 19 -9.03 15.41 -31.16
CA ILE A 19 -9.57 15.43 -29.78
C ILE A 19 -10.96 14.79 -29.74
N VAL A 20 -11.85 15.08 -30.69
CA VAL A 20 -13.17 14.47 -30.78
C VAL A 20 -13.05 12.97 -31.06
N TYR A 21 -12.17 12.55 -31.98
CA TYR A 21 -11.91 11.15 -32.26
C TYR A 21 -11.35 10.38 -31.05
N GLN A 22 -10.45 11.00 -30.28
CA GLN A 22 -9.95 10.42 -29.04
C GLN A 22 -11.05 10.35 -27.97
N SER A 23 -11.87 11.38 -27.82
CA SER A 23 -12.99 11.37 -26.87
C SER A 23 -14.08 10.34 -27.23
N GLU A 24 -14.39 10.16 -28.51
CA GLU A 24 -15.31 9.12 -28.97
C GLU A 24 -14.75 7.70 -28.82
N ASN A 25 -13.44 7.51 -29.01
CA ASN A 25 -12.78 6.22 -28.75
C ASN A 25 -12.73 5.89 -27.27
N ILE A 26 -12.45 6.87 -26.40
CA ILE A 26 -12.53 6.70 -24.96
C ILE A 26 -13.98 6.40 -24.54
N GLY A 27 -14.96 7.14 -25.10
CA GLY A 27 -16.38 6.89 -24.87
C GLY A 27 -16.82 5.50 -25.31
N LYS A 28 -16.34 5.01 -26.46
CA LYS A 28 -16.63 3.65 -26.93
C LYS A 28 -15.93 2.56 -26.14
N GLN A 29 -14.72 2.81 -25.64
CA GLN A 29 -14.03 1.89 -24.72
C GLN A 29 -14.75 1.83 -23.38
N VAL A 30 -15.21 2.96 -22.86
CA VAL A 30 -16.01 3.01 -21.62
C VAL A 30 -17.39 2.38 -21.84
N ALA A 31 -18.09 2.68 -22.93
CA ALA A 31 -19.38 2.06 -23.26
C ALA A 31 -19.26 0.54 -23.49
N GLY A 32 -18.22 0.07 -24.16
CA GLY A 32 -17.97 -1.36 -24.37
C GLY A 32 -17.67 -2.13 -23.06
N ILE A 33 -17.25 -1.44 -22.02
CA ILE A 33 -17.10 -2.02 -20.67
C ILE A 33 -18.48 -2.22 -20.02
N PHE A 34 -19.48 -1.39 -20.36
CA PHE A 34 -20.83 -1.46 -19.78
C PHE A 34 -21.82 -2.28 -20.63
N GLU A 35 -21.60 -2.44 -21.94
CA GLU A 35 -22.45 -3.26 -22.80
C GLU A 35 -22.17 -4.77 -22.74
N GLY A 36 -21.11 -5.19 -22.02
CA GLY A 36 -20.76 -6.60 -21.80
C GLY A 36 -21.48 -7.26 -20.60
N ILE A 37 -22.41 -6.57 -19.95
CA ILE A 37 -23.21 -7.12 -18.84
C ILE A 37 -24.63 -7.38 -19.34
N GLU A 38 -24.80 -8.30 -20.30
CA GLU A 38 -26.06 -8.98 -20.50
C GLU A 38 -26.10 -10.26 -19.66
N GLU A 39 -27.23 -10.45 -18.96
CA GLU A 39 -27.55 -11.61 -18.13
C GLU A 39 -27.24 -12.93 -18.84
N VAL A 40 -26.23 -13.64 -18.37
CA VAL A 40 -26.07 -15.06 -18.69
C VAL A 40 -26.77 -15.87 -17.61
N GLN A 41 -27.91 -16.44 -17.94
CA GLN A 41 -28.56 -17.48 -17.14
C GLN A 41 -27.64 -18.70 -17.07
N PRO A 42 -27.56 -19.40 -15.94
CA PRO A 42 -26.68 -20.56 -15.80
C PRO A 42 -27.27 -21.78 -16.51
N GLU A 43 -26.61 -22.23 -17.55
CA GLU A 43 -26.82 -23.59 -18.08
C GLU A 43 -26.12 -24.60 -17.16
N GLN A 44 -26.90 -25.59 -16.73
CA GLN A 44 -26.41 -26.76 -16.03
C GLN A 44 -25.65 -27.66 -17.00
N GLU A 45 -24.36 -27.81 -16.86
CA GLU A 45 -23.65 -28.97 -17.38
C GLU A 45 -22.99 -29.79 -16.27
N SER A 46 -23.49 -31.01 -16.18
CA SER A 46 -22.89 -32.10 -15.41
C SER A 46 -21.68 -32.65 -16.16
N GLY A 47 -20.51 -32.58 -15.56
CA GLY A 47 -19.31 -33.21 -16.09
C GLY A 47 -18.26 -33.41 -15.00
N SER A 48 -18.20 -34.61 -14.46
CA SER A 48 -17.16 -35.06 -13.56
C SER A 48 -15.81 -35.13 -14.26
N ALA A 49 -14.82 -34.35 -13.76
CA ALA A 49 -13.43 -34.61 -14.02
C ALA A 49 -12.67 -34.45 -12.69
N GLU A 50 -12.14 -35.58 -12.24
CA GLU A 50 -11.21 -35.65 -11.12
C GLU A 50 -9.97 -34.80 -11.43
N ALA A 51 -9.76 -33.77 -10.66
CA ALA A 51 -8.51 -33.02 -10.62
C ALA A 51 -7.78 -33.37 -9.32
N GLU A 52 -6.61 -33.94 -9.47
CA GLU A 52 -5.69 -34.25 -8.37
C GLU A 52 -5.46 -33.02 -7.50
N GLN A 53 -5.79 -33.17 -6.24
CA GLN A 53 -5.51 -32.23 -5.16
C GLN A 53 -4.01 -32.20 -4.90
N SER A 54 -3.37 -31.12 -5.24
CA SER A 54 -2.13 -30.71 -4.60
C SER A 54 -2.49 -29.83 -3.40
N GLU A 55 -2.84 -30.46 -2.30
CA GLU A 55 -2.96 -29.81 -1.00
C GLU A 55 -1.58 -29.37 -0.51
N LYS A 56 -1.34 -28.08 -0.50
CA LYS A 56 -0.49 -27.40 0.47
C LYS A 56 -1.13 -26.08 0.86
N THR A 57 -2.26 -26.15 1.53
CA THR A 57 -2.80 -25.06 2.35
C THR A 57 -2.17 -25.17 3.72
N HIS A 58 -1.12 -24.41 3.97
CA HIS A 58 -0.66 -24.17 5.34
C HIS A 58 -1.41 -22.96 5.90
N SER A 59 -2.60 -23.21 6.43
CA SER A 59 -3.19 -22.32 7.41
C SER A 59 -2.45 -22.53 8.72
N VAL A 60 -1.50 -21.68 9.06
CA VAL A 60 -0.95 -21.62 10.41
C VAL A 60 -1.96 -20.93 11.30
N LYS A 61 -2.99 -21.67 11.73
CA LYS A 61 -3.66 -21.34 12.98
C LYS A 61 -2.68 -21.71 14.08
N GLY A 62 -1.98 -20.74 14.62
CA GLY A 62 -1.28 -20.87 15.89
C GLY A 62 -2.26 -21.11 17.03
N THR A 63 -2.75 -22.35 17.17
CA THR A 63 -3.59 -22.80 18.29
C THR A 63 -2.72 -23.28 19.45
N GLY A 64 -1.71 -22.52 19.85
CA GLY A 64 -1.02 -22.66 21.12
C GLY A 64 -1.39 -21.51 22.02
N GLU A 65 -1.69 -21.76 23.31
CA GLU A 65 -1.80 -20.70 24.32
C GLU A 65 -0.56 -19.81 24.22
N ARG A 66 -0.77 -18.53 23.89
CA ARG A 66 0.31 -17.54 23.85
C ARG A 66 0.84 -17.39 25.25
N LYS A 67 2.08 -17.79 25.46
CA LYS A 67 2.71 -17.81 26.78
C LYS A 67 3.37 -16.49 27.14
N VAL A 68 3.51 -15.58 26.14
CA VAL A 68 4.16 -14.28 26.26
C VAL A 68 3.31 -13.21 25.57
N THR A 69 3.07 -12.12 26.27
CA THR A 69 2.44 -10.91 25.73
C THR A 69 3.53 -9.89 25.43
N ILE A 70 3.61 -9.42 24.17
CA ILE A 70 4.49 -8.32 23.80
C ILE A 70 3.77 -7.01 24.13
N LEU A 71 4.47 -6.12 24.85
CA LEU A 71 3.97 -4.81 25.26
C LEU A 71 4.41 -3.70 24.31
N SER A 72 5.63 -3.79 23.77
CA SER A 72 6.15 -2.86 22.76
C SER A 72 7.32 -3.47 21.99
N CYS A 73 7.52 -2.99 20.75
CA CYS A 73 8.70 -3.24 19.94
C CYS A 73 9.09 -1.92 19.27
N GLU A 74 10.06 -1.21 19.84
CA GLU A 74 10.32 0.20 19.54
C GLU A 74 11.81 0.49 19.37
N VAL A 75 12.13 1.33 18.38
CA VAL A 75 13.47 1.94 18.23
C VAL A 75 13.76 2.79 19.47
N LEU A 76 14.97 2.65 20.00
CA LEU A 76 15.44 3.45 21.14
C LEU A 76 15.84 4.87 20.67
N PRO A 77 15.88 5.86 21.59
CA PRO A 77 16.12 7.25 21.24
C PRO A 77 17.44 7.54 20.52
N ASP A 78 18.43 6.65 20.59
CA ASP A 78 19.70 6.78 19.89
C ASP A 78 19.65 6.33 18.42
N GLY A 79 18.53 5.73 17.98
CA GLY A 79 18.32 5.25 16.62
C GLY A 79 19.16 4.05 16.20
N THR A 80 20.02 3.51 17.09
CA THR A 80 20.93 2.40 16.74
C THR A 80 20.39 1.04 17.11
N GLN A 81 19.53 0.98 18.14
CA GLN A 81 18.93 -0.23 18.67
C GLN A 81 17.42 -0.12 18.77
N PHE A 82 16.75 -1.26 18.83
CA PHE A 82 15.37 -1.36 19.24
C PHE A 82 15.24 -2.26 20.48
N ALA A 83 14.14 -2.10 21.21
CA ALA A 83 13.80 -2.92 22.36
C ALA A 83 12.42 -3.54 22.20
N LEU A 84 12.36 -4.86 22.41
CA LEU A 84 11.11 -5.59 22.57
C LEU A 84 10.88 -5.81 24.06
N LYS A 85 9.78 -5.29 24.59
CA LYS A 85 9.34 -5.49 25.98
C LYS A 85 8.17 -6.45 26.00
N GLY A 86 8.17 -7.35 26.98
CA GLY A 86 7.08 -8.31 27.13
C GLY A 86 6.93 -8.78 28.55
N GLU A 87 5.83 -9.51 28.77
CA GLU A 87 5.51 -10.14 30.06
C GLU A 87 4.94 -11.53 29.85
N ALA A 88 5.07 -12.36 30.87
CA ALA A 88 4.50 -13.70 30.92
C ALA A 88 4.24 -14.11 32.38
N ASP A 89 3.14 -14.81 32.62
CA ASP A 89 2.83 -15.36 33.93
C ASP A 89 3.73 -16.55 34.28
N ALA A 90 4.06 -17.37 33.28
CA ALA A 90 4.93 -18.53 33.41
C ALA A 90 5.63 -18.85 32.08
N PHE A 91 6.74 -19.58 32.17
CA PHE A 91 7.48 -20.07 31.00
C PHE A 91 7.45 -21.61 30.95
N PRO A 92 7.45 -22.21 29.76
CA PRO A 92 7.60 -23.66 29.64
C PRO A 92 8.99 -24.11 30.08
N GLU A 93 9.12 -25.42 30.32
CA GLU A 93 10.43 -26.05 30.47
C GLU A 93 11.29 -25.82 29.22
N SER A 94 12.56 -25.57 29.44
CA SER A 94 13.53 -25.31 28.37
C SER A 94 14.93 -25.72 28.79
N ASP A 95 15.85 -25.80 27.83
CA ASP A 95 17.24 -26.25 28.02
C ASP A 95 18.02 -25.34 28.95
N ASP A 96 17.64 -24.08 29.03
CA ASP A 96 18.30 -23.05 29.84
C ASP A 96 17.32 -22.01 30.40
N ASN A 97 17.81 -21.07 31.17
CA ASN A 97 17.01 -20.01 31.78
C ASN A 97 16.95 -18.73 30.93
N ASN A 98 16.99 -18.84 29.60
CA ASN A 98 16.99 -17.68 28.70
C ASN A 98 15.73 -17.59 27.85
N LEU A 99 15.38 -16.33 27.51
CA LEU A 99 14.52 -15.95 26.40
C LEU A 99 15.40 -15.52 25.23
N TYR A 100 14.97 -15.84 24.03
CA TYR A 100 15.65 -15.53 22.78
C TYR A 100 14.77 -14.69 21.89
N LEU A 101 15.36 -13.64 21.28
CA LEU A 101 14.74 -12.83 20.26
C LEU A 101 15.16 -13.37 18.89
N LEU A 102 14.18 -13.77 18.08
CA LEU A 102 14.40 -14.20 16.71
C LEU A 102 13.78 -13.18 15.75
N ALA A 103 14.46 -12.91 14.66
CA ALA A 103 13.96 -12.08 13.58
C ALA A 103 13.44 -12.96 12.43
N MET A 104 12.34 -12.53 11.84
CA MET A 104 11.73 -13.12 10.66
C MET A 104 11.62 -12.04 9.58
N LYS A 105 11.77 -12.41 8.32
CA LYS A 105 11.48 -11.50 7.20
C LYS A 105 9.97 -11.30 7.07
N THR A 106 9.54 -10.20 6.47
CA THR A 106 8.12 -9.86 6.27
C THR A 106 7.35 -10.99 5.57
N TYR A 107 7.97 -11.66 4.60
CA TYR A 107 7.38 -12.74 3.80
C TYR A 107 7.40 -14.12 4.49
N GLU A 108 8.06 -14.26 5.65
CA GLU A 108 8.13 -15.55 6.35
C GLU A 108 6.91 -15.74 7.27
N ASP A 109 6.28 -16.90 7.20
CA ASP A 109 5.12 -17.26 8.06
C ASP A 109 5.53 -18.00 9.33
N ALA A 110 6.76 -18.51 9.38
CA ALA A 110 7.33 -19.20 10.51
C ALA A 110 8.81 -18.86 10.66
N VAL A 111 9.34 -19.05 11.87
CA VAL A 111 10.78 -18.92 12.14
C VAL A 111 11.55 -19.96 11.33
N PRO A 112 12.56 -19.56 10.55
CA PRO A 112 13.45 -20.50 9.84
C PRO A 112 14.10 -21.51 10.81
N GLU A 113 14.30 -22.76 10.36
CA GLU A 113 14.92 -23.80 11.20
C GLU A 113 16.36 -23.48 11.62
N ASP A 114 17.07 -22.71 10.80
CA ASP A 114 18.44 -22.25 11.00
C ASP A 114 18.52 -20.85 11.61
N ALA A 115 17.40 -20.28 12.09
CA ALA A 115 17.35 -18.95 12.66
C ALA A 115 18.34 -18.79 13.81
N VAL A 116 19.11 -17.71 13.77
CA VAL A 116 20.06 -17.35 14.82
C VAL A 116 19.46 -16.24 15.69
N PRO A 117 19.45 -16.40 17.02
CA PRO A 117 18.96 -15.36 17.93
C PRO A 117 19.75 -14.06 17.78
N ILE A 118 19.06 -12.95 17.67
CA ILE A 118 19.65 -11.62 17.59
C ILE A 118 19.84 -10.96 18.98
N ALA A 119 19.15 -11.49 19.99
CA ALA A 119 19.32 -11.11 21.40
C ALA A 119 18.88 -12.25 22.32
N ARG A 120 19.32 -12.16 23.59
CA ARG A 120 18.87 -13.03 24.67
C ARG A 120 18.77 -12.27 25.99
N ALA A 121 17.87 -12.70 26.86
CA ALA A 121 17.74 -12.23 28.23
C ALA A 121 17.38 -13.38 29.16
N GLU A 122 17.65 -13.23 30.46
CA GLU A 122 17.21 -14.19 31.47
C GLU A 122 15.67 -14.19 31.58
N LYS A 123 15.06 -15.36 31.80
CA LYS A 123 13.62 -15.50 32.03
C LYS A 123 13.18 -14.73 33.24
N LYS A 124 12.31 -13.76 33.04
CA LYS A 124 11.64 -12.95 34.07
C LYS A 124 10.22 -12.67 33.65
N THR A 125 9.29 -12.60 34.59
CA THR A 125 7.88 -12.29 34.30
C THR A 125 7.68 -11.00 33.50
N SER A 126 8.57 -10.02 33.70
CA SER A 126 8.69 -8.83 32.83
C SER A 126 10.12 -8.79 32.29
N PHE A 127 10.29 -8.64 31.00
CA PHE A 127 11.59 -8.71 30.34
C PHE A 127 11.74 -7.67 29.22
N MET A 128 12.99 -7.41 28.86
CA MET A 128 13.37 -6.58 27.71
C MET A 128 14.48 -7.27 26.92
N LEU A 129 14.29 -7.39 25.63
CA LEU A 129 15.28 -7.86 24.66
C LEU A 129 15.67 -6.70 23.77
N LYS A 130 16.98 -6.42 23.63
CA LYS A 130 17.51 -5.34 22.81
C LYS A 130 18.36 -5.92 21.69
N ALA A 131 18.24 -5.36 20.50
CA ALA A 131 19.09 -5.69 19.36
C ALA A 131 19.38 -4.46 18.52
N ASP A 132 20.47 -4.51 17.75
CA ASP A 132 20.85 -3.46 16.81
C ASP A 132 19.84 -3.47 15.63
N ILE A 133 19.46 -2.28 15.16
CA ILE A 133 18.54 -2.13 14.04
C ILE A 133 19.24 -2.36 12.69
N LEU A 134 20.53 -2.03 12.59
CA LEU A 134 21.35 -2.17 11.41
C LEU A 134 20.74 -1.48 10.17
N ASP A 135 20.19 -0.29 10.39
CA ASP A 135 19.46 0.45 9.35
C ASP A 135 20.32 0.66 8.09
N ASN A 136 19.68 0.55 6.94
CA ASN A 136 20.28 0.66 5.60
C ASN A 136 21.52 -0.23 5.39
N THR A 137 21.50 -1.45 5.91
CA THR A 137 22.49 -2.50 5.65
C THR A 137 21.81 -3.76 5.12
N ALA A 138 22.60 -4.70 4.57
CA ALA A 138 22.06 -6.00 4.12
C ALA A 138 21.37 -6.79 5.24
N ASP A 139 21.72 -6.52 6.50
CA ASP A 139 21.16 -7.15 7.69
C ASP A 139 20.12 -6.24 8.40
N SER A 140 19.59 -5.23 7.69
CA SER A 140 18.59 -4.31 8.25
C SER A 140 17.40 -5.05 8.86
N ARG A 141 17.01 -4.60 10.05
CA ARG A 141 15.89 -5.17 10.81
C ARG A 141 14.68 -4.23 10.87
N LEU A 142 14.72 -3.12 10.15
CA LEU A 142 13.63 -2.14 10.12
C LEU A 142 12.29 -2.75 9.67
N TYR A 143 12.36 -3.71 8.75
CA TYR A 143 11.19 -4.37 8.17
C TYR A 143 10.92 -5.77 8.74
N SER A 144 11.72 -6.21 9.70
CA SER A 144 11.60 -7.56 10.26
C SER A 144 10.44 -7.69 11.25
N LYS A 145 9.91 -8.90 11.35
CA LYS A 145 9.05 -9.34 12.44
C LYS A 145 9.88 -10.02 13.53
N PHE A 146 9.54 -9.81 14.78
CA PHE A 146 10.28 -10.36 15.91
C PHE A 146 9.39 -11.24 16.76
N VAL A 147 9.93 -12.38 17.18
CA VAL A 147 9.26 -13.30 18.10
C VAL A 147 10.15 -13.61 19.28
N VAL A 148 9.53 -13.88 20.42
CA VAL A 148 10.18 -14.38 21.63
C VAL A 148 10.09 -15.90 21.66
N ALA A 149 11.20 -16.56 21.93
CA ALA A 149 11.29 -18.01 22.00
C ALA A 149 12.09 -18.50 23.21
N VAL A 150 11.93 -19.76 23.55
CA VAL A 150 12.83 -20.52 24.45
C VAL A 150 13.54 -21.60 23.64
N LYS A 151 14.66 -22.12 24.16
CA LYS A 151 15.35 -23.24 23.57
C LYS A 151 14.90 -24.54 24.27
N LYS A 152 14.37 -25.52 23.53
CA LYS A 152 13.92 -26.81 24.03
C LYS A 152 14.40 -27.92 23.11
N ASP A 153 15.06 -28.91 23.66
CA ASP A 153 15.67 -30.03 22.91
C ASP A 153 16.55 -29.55 21.73
N GLY A 154 17.29 -28.44 21.96
CA GLY A 154 18.16 -27.83 20.97
C GLY A 154 17.47 -26.96 19.90
N LYS A 155 16.13 -26.87 19.88
CA LYS A 155 15.31 -26.08 18.94
C LYS A 155 14.65 -24.89 19.61
N TYR A 156 14.26 -23.87 18.82
CA TYR A 156 13.52 -22.72 19.34
C TYR A 156 12.01 -22.97 19.29
N GLU A 157 11.37 -22.90 20.46
CA GLU A 157 9.91 -22.92 20.62
C GLU A 157 9.43 -21.48 20.77
N VAL A 158 8.62 -21.00 19.79
CA VAL A 158 8.08 -19.62 19.78
C VAL A 158 6.98 -19.48 20.82
N LEU A 159 7.02 -18.42 21.60
CA LEU A 159 6.10 -18.13 22.70
C LEU A 159 5.17 -16.92 22.46
N SER A 160 5.47 -16.08 21.48
CA SER A 160 4.72 -14.85 21.19
C SER A 160 4.18 -14.81 19.77
N THR A 161 3.26 -13.89 19.50
CA THR A 161 3.00 -13.42 18.13
C THR A 161 4.20 -12.67 17.56
N PRO A 162 4.39 -12.67 16.22
CA PRO A 162 5.32 -11.77 15.57
C PRO A 162 4.97 -10.30 15.82
N GLN A 163 5.99 -9.46 16.00
CA GLN A 163 5.81 -8.02 16.20
C GLN A 163 6.77 -7.24 15.32
N TYR A 164 6.27 -6.24 14.61
CA TYR A 164 7.10 -5.26 13.92
C TYR A 164 7.52 -4.12 14.85
N ILE A 165 8.54 -3.37 14.43
CA ILE A 165 8.83 -2.06 15.00
C ILE A 165 7.64 -1.13 14.74
N THR A 166 7.17 -0.44 15.79
CA THR A 166 5.95 0.39 15.74
C THR A 166 6.21 1.89 15.69
N ASN A 167 7.46 2.32 15.90
CA ASN A 167 7.87 3.73 15.90
C ASN A 167 9.07 4.00 14.96
N PRO A 168 9.01 3.62 13.66
CA PRO A 168 10.11 3.85 12.72
C PRO A 168 10.47 5.34 12.56
N GLU A 169 9.56 6.26 12.88
CA GLU A 169 9.81 7.70 12.94
C GLU A 169 10.92 8.14 13.86
N ALA A 170 11.33 7.29 14.81
CA ALA A 170 12.51 7.55 15.65
C ALA A 170 13.83 7.56 14.86
N LEU A 171 13.85 7.03 13.64
CA LEU A 171 14.99 7.08 12.70
C LEU A 171 14.93 8.30 11.77
N ALA A 172 13.80 9.00 11.72
CA ALA A 172 13.55 10.00 10.71
C ALA A 172 14.51 11.19 10.78
N SER A 173 15.07 11.56 9.62
CA SER A 173 15.90 12.75 9.47
C SER A 173 15.08 14.02 9.23
N TYR A 174 13.78 13.91 8.88
CA TYR A 174 12.84 15.01 8.74
C TYR A 174 11.68 14.85 9.72
N SER A 175 11.45 15.90 10.53
CA SER A 175 10.46 15.88 11.62
C SER A 175 9.64 17.16 11.72
N GLU A 176 9.62 17.99 10.65
CA GLU A 176 8.82 19.21 10.63
C GLU A 176 7.32 18.88 10.84
N PRO A 177 6.59 19.74 11.55
CA PRO A 177 5.19 19.52 11.84
C PRO A 177 4.36 19.33 10.57
N TYR A 178 3.33 18.48 10.67
CA TYR A 178 2.37 18.32 9.57
C TYR A 178 1.72 19.66 9.23
N PRO A 179 1.73 20.09 7.95
CA PRO A 179 1.24 21.40 7.55
C PRO A 179 -0.26 21.53 7.80
N LYS A 180 -0.67 22.68 8.34
CA LYS A 180 -2.08 23.00 8.53
C LYS A 180 -2.60 23.64 7.25
N ALA A 181 -3.35 22.90 6.45
CA ALA A 181 -3.98 23.43 5.25
C ALA A 181 -5.06 24.49 5.62
N GLU A 182 -5.09 25.59 4.88
CA GLU A 182 -6.10 26.66 5.06
C GLU A 182 -7.49 26.23 4.56
N SER A 183 -7.57 25.19 3.73
CA SER A 183 -8.80 24.65 3.16
C SER A 183 -8.69 23.15 2.93
N ILE A 184 -9.82 22.45 2.99
CA ILE A 184 -9.95 21.04 2.59
C ILE A 184 -10.09 20.88 1.07
N LYS A 185 -10.13 21.98 0.30
CA LYS A 185 -10.28 21.94 -1.14
C LYS A 185 -9.06 21.29 -1.79
N GLY A 186 -9.28 20.17 -2.44
CA GLY A 186 -8.25 19.37 -3.07
C GLY A 186 -8.69 18.76 -4.39
N LEU A 187 -7.72 18.32 -5.19
CA LEU A 187 -8.00 17.58 -6.42
C LEU A 187 -6.82 16.66 -6.81
N LEU A 188 -7.10 15.70 -7.69
CA LEU A 188 -6.08 14.96 -8.42
C LEU A 188 -5.56 15.85 -9.53
N VAL A 189 -4.27 16.21 -9.50
CA VAL A 189 -3.72 17.22 -10.41
C VAL A 189 -3.39 16.67 -11.79
N ASP A 190 -3.64 17.49 -12.81
CA ASP A 190 -3.08 17.34 -14.15
C ASP A 190 -1.76 18.10 -14.22
N PRO A 191 -0.60 17.44 -14.46
CA PRO A 191 0.70 18.11 -14.56
C PRO A 191 0.75 19.25 -15.59
N GLN A 192 -0.06 19.17 -16.65
CA GLN A 192 -0.14 20.22 -17.68
C GLN A 192 -0.74 21.53 -17.15
N LYS A 193 -1.49 21.47 -16.05
CA LYS A 193 -2.14 22.61 -15.41
C LYS A 193 -1.27 23.31 -14.36
N LEU A 194 -0.19 22.68 -13.92
CA LEU A 194 0.66 23.19 -12.84
C LEU A 194 1.33 24.54 -13.21
N GLY A 195 1.61 24.76 -14.50
CA GLY A 195 2.16 26.02 -15.01
C GLY A 195 1.12 27.12 -15.23
N THR A 196 -0.17 26.89 -14.91
CA THR A 196 -1.26 27.86 -15.08
C THR A 196 -1.72 28.44 -13.75
N SER A 197 -2.66 29.42 -13.78
CA SER A 197 -3.29 29.96 -12.57
C SER A 197 -4.43 29.10 -12.02
N GLU A 198 -4.80 27.99 -12.66
CA GLU A 198 -6.01 27.22 -12.33
C GLU A 198 -6.07 26.78 -10.86
N LEU A 199 -4.95 26.28 -10.30
CA LEU A 199 -4.92 25.85 -8.90
C LEU A 199 -5.12 27.03 -7.93
N ASP A 200 -4.53 28.17 -8.26
CA ASP A 200 -4.64 29.40 -7.47
C ASP A 200 -6.06 29.99 -7.58
N ASP A 201 -6.62 30.07 -8.79
CA ASP A 201 -7.97 30.55 -9.07
C ASP A 201 -9.04 29.67 -8.38
N LEU A 202 -8.82 28.37 -8.33
CA LEU A 202 -9.68 27.44 -7.60
C LEU A 202 -9.46 27.46 -6.09
N GLY A 203 -8.38 28.06 -5.61
CA GLY A 203 -8.00 28.07 -4.20
C GLY A 203 -7.69 26.68 -3.65
N VAL A 204 -7.02 25.85 -4.44
CA VAL A 204 -6.62 24.49 -4.05
C VAL A 204 -5.53 24.55 -2.99
N LYS A 205 -5.70 23.78 -1.90
CA LYS A 205 -4.74 23.69 -0.80
C LYS A 205 -4.28 22.26 -0.53
N GLN A 206 -4.85 21.29 -1.22
CA GLN A 206 -4.45 19.89 -1.17
C GLN A 206 -4.45 19.30 -2.58
N ALA A 207 -3.49 18.43 -2.88
CA ALA A 207 -3.39 17.81 -4.19
C ALA A 207 -2.98 16.34 -4.06
N ALA A 208 -3.56 15.49 -4.90
CA ALA A 208 -3.14 14.10 -5.03
C ALA A 208 -2.46 13.87 -6.38
N TYR A 209 -1.53 12.90 -6.41
CA TYR A 209 -0.88 12.45 -7.64
C TYR A 209 -0.53 10.98 -7.58
N ASN A 210 -0.75 10.25 -8.69
CA ASN A 210 -0.52 8.83 -8.79
C ASN A 210 0.94 8.49 -9.08
N ILE A 211 1.49 7.53 -8.37
CA ILE A 211 2.83 6.94 -8.58
C ILE A 211 2.69 5.45 -8.89
N PRO A 212 2.54 5.05 -10.16
CA PRO A 212 2.68 3.66 -10.55
C PRO A 212 4.14 3.21 -10.36
N ILE A 213 4.40 2.40 -9.32
CA ILE A 213 5.77 2.12 -8.86
C ILE A 213 6.66 1.42 -9.90
N ALA A 214 6.07 0.56 -10.74
CA ALA A 214 6.86 -0.12 -11.76
C ALA A 214 7.39 0.83 -12.87
N ARG A 215 6.82 2.04 -13.03
CA ARG A 215 7.36 3.07 -13.92
C ARG A 215 8.68 3.66 -13.41
N LEU A 216 8.87 3.67 -12.10
CA LEU A 216 10.12 4.15 -11.49
C LEU A 216 11.29 3.22 -11.76
N LEU A 217 11.03 1.92 -11.94
CA LEU A 217 12.06 0.89 -12.04
C LEU A 217 12.63 0.83 -13.46
N GLY A 218 13.95 0.63 -13.54
CA GLY A 218 14.67 0.42 -14.78
C GLY A 218 15.49 1.63 -15.26
N PRO A 219 16.24 1.43 -16.36
CA PRO A 219 17.09 2.47 -16.89
C PRO A 219 16.29 3.57 -17.56
N SER A 220 16.79 4.79 -17.47
CA SER A 220 16.32 5.91 -18.29
C SER A 220 16.92 5.83 -19.68
N THR A 221 16.12 6.11 -20.70
CA THR A 221 16.57 6.28 -22.08
C THR A 221 16.74 7.73 -22.48
N HIS A 222 16.41 8.68 -21.58
CA HIS A 222 16.48 10.11 -21.83
C HIS A 222 17.86 10.66 -21.43
N SER A 223 18.56 11.34 -22.37
CA SER A 223 19.92 11.84 -22.15
C SER A 223 20.05 12.86 -21.03
N ASP A 224 19.05 13.74 -20.88
CA ASP A 224 19.08 14.84 -19.92
C ASP A 224 18.63 14.40 -18.50
N TYR A 225 18.03 13.22 -18.41
CA TYR A 225 17.57 12.62 -17.16
C TYR A 225 18.14 11.20 -17.04
N PRO A 226 19.41 11.06 -16.64
CA PRO A 226 20.08 9.78 -16.63
C PRO A 226 19.46 8.81 -15.62
N THR A 227 19.79 7.55 -15.80
CA THR A 227 19.47 6.49 -14.83
C THR A 227 20.02 6.84 -13.45
N ILE A 228 19.21 6.66 -12.44
CA ILE A 228 19.59 6.81 -11.03
C ILE A 228 19.91 5.42 -10.48
N ILE A 229 21.08 5.27 -9.87
CA ILE A 229 21.41 4.09 -9.08
C ILE A 229 21.20 4.42 -7.62
N TYR A 230 20.26 3.73 -7.00
CA TYR A 230 19.91 3.90 -5.59
C TYR A 230 20.41 2.69 -4.80
N ASN A 231 21.34 2.92 -3.89
CA ASN A 231 21.83 1.87 -2.98
C ASN A 231 20.97 1.86 -1.72
N TYR A 232 20.36 0.72 -1.43
CA TYR A 232 19.55 0.54 -0.24
C TYR A 232 19.67 -0.89 0.29
N ASN A 233 19.83 -1.03 1.61
CA ASN A 233 20.04 -2.32 2.28
C ASN A 233 21.14 -3.18 1.63
N GLY A 234 22.23 -2.52 1.15
CA GLY A 234 23.37 -3.18 0.54
C GLY A 234 23.15 -3.69 -0.89
N LYS A 235 22.04 -3.31 -1.54
CA LYS A 235 21.71 -3.65 -2.94
C LYS A 235 21.57 -2.39 -3.78
N ASP A 236 21.94 -2.47 -5.06
CA ASP A 236 21.75 -1.38 -6.03
C ASP A 236 20.46 -1.58 -6.81
N TYR A 237 19.63 -0.54 -6.83
CA TYR A 237 18.38 -0.48 -7.59
C TYR A 237 18.52 0.55 -8.71
N THR A 238 18.07 0.17 -9.89
CA THR A 238 18.08 1.05 -11.06
C THR A 238 16.73 1.75 -11.18
N LEU A 239 16.75 3.08 -11.19
CA LEU A 239 15.54 3.91 -11.29
C LEU A 239 15.60 4.77 -12.54
N ASN A 240 14.43 4.99 -13.16
CA ASN A 240 14.27 5.78 -14.36
C ASN A 240 14.28 7.29 -14.03
N GLY A 241 15.43 7.94 -14.26
CA GLY A 241 15.60 9.35 -13.95
C GLY A 241 14.63 10.28 -14.68
N HIS A 242 14.17 9.91 -15.89
CA HIS A 242 13.15 10.70 -16.59
C HIS A 242 11.80 10.64 -15.88
N VAL A 243 11.36 9.45 -15.46
CA VAL A 243 10.11 9.31 -14.69
C VAL A 243 10.22 10.02 -13.32
N VAL A 244 11.39 9.92 -12.67
CA VAL A 244 11.62 10.64 -11.41
C VAL A 244 11.52 12.15 -11.63
N SER A 245 12.09 12.70 -12.72
CA SER A 245 12.01 14.13 -13.00
C SER A 245 10.58 14.65 -13.26
N GLU A 246 9.68 13.78 -13.78
CA GLU A 246 8.26 14.11 -13.89
C GLU A 246 7.63 14.30 -12.51
N TYR A 247 7.93 13.42 -11.55
CA TYR A 247 7.44 13.55 -10.17
C TYR A 247 8.07 14.73 -9.44
N ASP A 248 9.38 14.99 -9.64
CA ASP A 248 10.06 16.16 -9.09
C ASP A 248 9.36 17.46 -9.52
N TYR A 249 9.04 17.59 -10.80
CA TYR A 249 8.31 18.73 -11.32
C TYR A 249 6.96 18.93 -10.63
N VAL A 250 6.19 17.84 -10.50
CA VAL A 250 4.86 17.88 -9.87
C VAL A 250 4.97 18.27 -8.39
N PHE A 251 5.76 17.55 -7.63
CA PHE A 251 5.80 17.70 -6.18
C PHE A 251 6.50 19.00 -5.76
N LYS A 252 7.58 19.37 -6.46
CA LYS A 252 8.24 20.67 -6.22
C LYS A 252 7.30 21.83 -6.50
N THR A 253 6.59 21.82 -7.64
CA THR A 253 5.65 22.89 -8.00
C THR A 253 4.51 23.03 -6.99
N LEU A 254 3.95 21.91 -6.53
CA LEU A 254 2.87 21.91 -5.52
C LEU A 254 3.40 22.41 -4.16
N SER A 255 4.57 21.93 -3.76
CA SER A 255 5.22 22.33 -2.50
C SER A 255 5.52 23.82 -2.47
N ASP A 256 6.07 24.38 -3.57
CA ASP A 256 6.36 25.82 -3.70
C ASP A 256 5.10 26.70 -3.63
N LYS A 257 3.93 26.13 -3.97
CA LYS A 257 2.62 26.80 -3.81
C LYS A 257 2.01 26.59 -2.41
N GLY A 258 2.70 25.91 -1.49
CA GLY A 258 2.20 25.60 -0.15
C GLY A 258 1.00 24.65 -0.17
N ILE A 259 0.87 23.80 -1.20
CA ILE A 259 -0.19 22.81 -1.34
C ILE A 259 0.26 21.52 -0.66
N VAL A 260 -0.56 20.96 0.24
CA VAL A 260 -0.30 19.68 0.90
C VAL A 260 -0.45 18.54 -0.10
N ILE A 261 0.59 17.72 -0.23
CA ILE A 261 0.68 16.70 -1.26
C ILE A 261 0.32 15.32 -0.71
N THR A 262 -0.50 14.59 -1.47
CA THR A 262 -0.85 13.19 -1.28
C THR A 262 -0.33 12.38 -2.46
N ALA A 263 0.61 11.47 -2.23
CA ALA A 263 1.05 10.50 -3.23
C ALA A 263 0.23 9.21 -3.11
N ILE A 264 -0.25 8.69 -4.25
CA ILE A 264 -1.00 7.45 -4.33
C ILE A 264 -0.10 6.41 -4.99
N LEU A 265 0.38 5.44 -4.21
CA LEU A 265 1.24 4.37 -4.69
C LEU A 265 0.41 3.27 -5.34
N LEU A 266 0.67 2.99 -6.61
CA LEU A 266 -0.07 2.01 -7.41
C LEU A 266 0.88 0.94 -7.95
N ASN A 267 0.44 -0.30 -8.00
CA ASN A 267 1.25 -1.40 -8.50
C ASN A 267 0.79 -1.82 -9.89
N ASN A 268 1.30 -1.16 -10.92
CA ASN A 268 0.99 -1.48 -12.31
C ASN A 268 1.82 -2.68 -12.81
N LYS A 269 1.28 -3.40 -13.81
CA LYS A 269 1.98 -4.51 -14.44
C LYS A 269 3.26 -4.03 -15.14
N SER A 270 4.32 -4.80 -14.95
CA SER A 270 5.58 -4.64 -15.70
C SER A 270 6.16 -6.01 -16.03
N ASP A 271 6.42 -6.27 -17.30
CA ASP A 271 7.07 -7.51 -17.72
C ASP A 271 8.58 -7.52 -17.38
N ALA A 272 9.18 -6.34 -17.21
CA ALA A 272 10.57 -6.19 -16.80
C ALA A 272 10.76 -6.37 -15.28
N TYR A 273 9.74 -6.08 -14.49
CA TYR A 273 9.76 -6.13 -13.02
C TYR A 273 8.60 -6.95 -12.45
N PRO A 274 8.42 -8.22 -12.85
CA PRO A 274 7.32 -9.06 -12.40
C PRO A 274 7.39 -9.36 -10.89
N GLN A 275 8.56 -9.23 -10.27
CA GLN A 275 8.78 -9.48 -8.85
C GLN A 275 8.05 -8.49 -7.94
N VAL A 276 7.67 -7.29 -8.40
CA VAL A 276 6.87 -6.36 -7.59
C VAL A 276 5.39 -6.77 -7.52
N ILE A 277 4.97 -7.69 -8.38
CA ILE A 277 3.59 -8.20 -8.44
C ILE A 277 3.45 -9.42 -7.53
N HIS A 278 2.50 -9.37 -6.61
CA HIS A 278 2.20 -10.47 -5.69
C HIS A 278 2.04 -11.81 -6.43
N PRO A 279 2.54 -12.95 -5.90
CA PRO A 279 2.45 -14.26 -6.57
C PRO A 279 1.04 -14.64 -7.00
N LEU A 280 0.04 -14.41 -6.14
CA LEU A 280 -1.37 -14.66 -6.45
C LEU A 280 -1.98 -13.67 -7.45
N SER A 281 -1.24 -12.63 -7.84
CA SER A 281 -1.68 -11.62 -8.80
C SER A 281 -1.11 -11.85 -10.20
N ARG A 282 -0.11 -12.72 -10.33
CA ARG A 282 0.54 -13.01 -11.61
C ARG A 282 -0.43 -13.69 -12.58
N GLY A 283 -0.39 -13.28 -13.84
CA GLY A 283 -1.27 -13.78 -14.88
C GLY A 283 -2.68 -13.17 -14.91
N GLY A 284 -2.99 -12.27 -13.97
CA GLY A 284 -4.24 -11.50 -14.00
C GLY A 284 -4.26 -10.42 -15.08
N ASN A 285 -5.46 -9.88 -15.32
CA ASN A 285 -5.68 -8.74 -16.22
C ASN A 285 -6.51 -7.68 -15.48
N ALA A 286 -5.83 -6.74 -14.86
CA ALA A 286 -6.42 -5.67 -14.05
C ALA A 286 -5.65 -4.36 -14.26
N TYR A 287 -6.18 -3.24 -13.79
CA TYR A 287 -5.47 -1.96 -13.85
C TYR A 287 -4.28 -1.95 -12.90
N TYR A 288 -4.48 -2.41 -11.66
CA TYR A 288 -3.44 -2.49 -10.63
C TYR A 288 -3.50 -3.84 -9.92
N TYR A 289 -2.38 -4.20 -9.32
CA TYR A 289 -2.11 -5.52 -8.74
C TYR A 289 -1.66 -5.37 -7.29
N ALA A 290 -1.90 -6.38 -6.46
CA ALA A 290 -1.38 -6.39 -5.10
C ALA A 290 0.16 -6.35 -5.09
N PHE A 291 0.69 -5.62 -4.11
CA PHE A 291 2.13 -5.48 -3.89
C PHE A 291 2.73 -6.80 -3.37
N ASN A 292 3.91 -7.14 -3.86
CA ASN A 292 4.56 -8.39 -3.47
C ASN A 292 5.38 -8.25 -2.18
N ALA A 293 4.71 -8.37 -1.05
CA ALA A 293 5.35 -8.53 0.26
C ALA A 293 5.43 -10.01 0.71
N ALA A 294 5.15 -10.96 -0.20
CA ALA A 294 5.11 -12.40 0.06
C ALA A 294 6.37 -13.15 -0.41
N GLU A 295 7.30 -12.49 -1.07
CA GLU A 295 8.56 -13.06 -1.55
C GLU A 295 9.72 -12.09 -1.32
N GLU A 296 10.94 -12.61 -1.09
CA GLU A 296 12.15 -11.82 -0.87
C GLU A 296 12.37 -10.76 -1.95
N ALA A 297 12.38 -11.18 -3.22
CA ALA A 297 12.65 -10.25 -4.32
C ALA A 297 11.60 -9.13 -4.43
N GLY A 298 10.33 -9.40 -4.11
CA GLY A 298 9.28 -8.39 -4.06
C GLY A 298 9.49 -7.42 -2.91
N THR A 299 9.72 -7.95 -1.72
CA THR A 299 9.98 -7.19 -0.50
C THR A 299 11.15 -6.23 -0.67
N ASP A 300 12.28 -6.70 -1.20
CA ASP A 300 13.47 -5.88 -1.47
C ASP A 300 13.16 -4.66 -2.36
N TYR A 301 12.40 -4.86 -3.45
CA TYR A 301 12.02 -3.75 -4.34
C TYR A 301 11.03 -2.79 -3.68
N LEU A 302 10.07 -3.28 -2.89
CA LEU A 302 9.11 -2.42 -2.18
C LEU A 302 9.80 -1.58 -1.10
N GLU A 303 10.73 -2.17 -0.34
CA GLU A 303 11.56 -1.47 0.63
C GLU A 303 12.37 -0.34 -0.02
N ALA A 304 13.07 -0.65 -1.11
CA ALA A 304 13.88 0.32 -1.84
C ALA A 304 13.05 1.44 -2.46
N VAL A 305 11.87 1.13 -3.03
CA VAL A 305 10.94 2.12 -3.58
C VAL A 305 10.38 3.02 -2.48
N ALA A 306 9.96 2.44 -1.34
CA ALA A 306 9.46 3.21 -0.21
C ALA A 306 10.51 4.17 0.33
N ALA A 307 11.73 3.68 0.55
CA ALA A 307 12.87 4.46 1.01
C ALA A 307 13.24 5.57 0.03
N PHE A 308 13.41 5.25 -1.26
CA PHE A 308 13.75 6.24 -2.29
C PHE A 308 12.74 7.37 -2.37
N LEU A 309 11.44 7.04 -2.43
CA LEU A 309 10.40 8.05 -2.53
C LEU A 309 10.32 8.91 -1.27
N ALA A 310 10.42 8.30 -0.09
CA ALA A 310 10.36 9.03 1.18
C ALA A 310 11.60 9.89 1.39
N GLU A 311 12.79 9.41 1.03
CA GLU A 311 14.02 10.18 1.11
C GLU A 311 14.01 11.37 0.16
N ARG A 312 13.56 11.16 -1.09
CA ARG A 312 13.55 12.20 -2.12
C ARG A 312 12.52 13.29 -1.86
N TYR A 313 11.33 12.92 -1.39
CA TYR A 313 10.20 13.84 -1.23
C TYR A 313 9.93 14.20 0.23
N ARG A 314 10.98 14.34 1.04
CA ARG A 314 10.88 14.73 2.45
C ARG A 314 11.16 16.21 2.71
N ASP A 315 11.77 16.94 1.78
CA ASP A 315 12.26 18.29 1.95
C ASP A 315 11.97 19.18 0.75
N GLU A 316 12.39 20.44 0.82
CA GLU A 316 12.10 21.46 -0.20
C GLU A 316 12.87 21.24 -1.52
N GLU A 317 13.89 20.40 -1.59
CA GLU A 317 14.71 20.21 -2.79
C GLU A 317 13.87 19.63 -3.94
N HIS A 318 13.07 18.59 -3.66
CA HIS A 318 12.21 17.90 -4.63
C HIS A 318 10.71 18.02 -4.32
N GLY A 319 10.36 18.72 -3.24
CA GLY A 319 9.00 18.85 -2.72
C GLY A 319 8.70 17.89 -1.58
N ILE A 320 7.69 18.23 -0.77
CA ILE A 320 7.39 17.53 0.47
C ILE A 320 6.07 16.78 0.33
N VAL A 321 6.14 15.45 0.31
CA VAL A 321 4.95 14.59 0.32
C VAL A 321 4.62 14.20 1.75
N MET A 322 3.46 14.65 2.25
CA MET A 322 3.03 14.41 3.62
C MET A 322 2.05 13.25 3.76
N ASN A 323 1.28 12.94 2.71
CA ASN A 323 0.30 11.86 2.73
C ASN A 323 0.66 10.80 1.69
N TRP A 324 0.53 9.54 2.09
CA TRP A 324 0.84 8.39 1.26
C TRP A 324 -0.31 7.40 1.30
N ILE A 325 -0.99 7.20 0.18
CA ILE A 325 -2.05 6.21 0.03
C ILE A 325 -1.44 4.95 -0.61
N ILE A 326 -1.63 3.80 0.02
CA ILE A 326 -1.08 2.53 -0.44
C ILE A 326 -2.15 1.75 -1.20
N GLY A 327 -2.06 1.76 -2.52
CA GLY A 327 -3.06 1.17 -3.41
C GLY A 327 -4.23 2.13 -3.71
N ASN A 328 -5.21 1.61 -4.45
CA ASN A 328 -6.45 2.31 -4.79
C ASN A 328 -7.62 1.33 -4.67
N GLU A 329 -8.68 1.72 -3.94
CA GLU A 329 -9.90 0.92 -3.79
C GLU A 329 -9.61 -0.58 -3.61
N VAL A 330 -8.72 -0.87 -2.65
CA VAL A 330 -8.12 -2.21 -2.52
C VAL A 330 -9.15 -3.30 -2.23
N ASN A 331 -10.33 -2.95 -1.72
CA ASN A 331 -11.44 -3.88 -1.56
C ASN A 331 -12.02 -4.36 -2.91
N VAL A 332 -11.89 -3.58 -3.99
CA VAL A 332 -12.26 -4.00 -5.35
C VAL A 332 -11.11 -4.80 -5.96
N ARG A 333 -10.95 -5.98 -5.39
CA ARG A 333 -9.83 -6.91 -5.62
C ARG A 333 -9.58 -7.22 -7.09
N SER A 334 -10.64 -7.42 -7.87
CA SER A 334 -10.49 -7.85 -9.26
C SER A 334 -9.95 -6.76 -10.20
N THR A 335 -9.97 -5.48 -9.80
CA THR A 335 -9.72 -4.34 -10.68
C THR A 335 -8.56 -3.46 -10.20
N TRP A 336 -8.61 -3.03 -8.93
CA TRP A 336 -7.74 -1.98 -8.43
C TRP A 336 -6.59 -2.45 -7.56
N ASN A 337 -6.65 -3.72 -7.09
CA ASN A 337 -5.57 -4.35 -6.32
C ASN A 337 -5.62 -5.87 -6.55
N TYR A 338 -5.49 -6.26 -7.83
CA TYR A 338 -5.76 -7.62 -8.26
C TYR A 338 -4.94 -8.65 -7.49
N MET A 339 -5.66 -9.62 -6.98
CA MET A 339 -5.17 -10.89 -6.44
C MET A 339 -6.20 -11.97 -6.77
N LYS A 340 -5.80 -13.20 -7.06
CA LYS A 340 -6.76 -14.33 -7.14
C LYS A 340 -7.59 -14.38 -5.85
N TYR A 341 -8.83 -14.86 -5.97
CA TYR A 341 -9.71 -14.96 -4.81
C TYR A 341 -9.04 -15.76 -3.68
N VAL A 342 -9.08 -15.20 -2.50
CA VAL A 342 -8.75 -15.81 -1.21
C VAL A 342 -9.78 -15.33 -0.19
N ASP A 343 -9.83 -15.94 1.00
CA ASP A 343 -10.65 -15.40 2.08
C ASP A 343 -10.17 -14.01 2.51
N ILE A 344 -11.06 -13.24 3.12
CA ILE A 344 -10.80 -11.85 3.49
C ILE A 344 -9.63 -11.70 4.48
N ASP A 345 -9.47 -12.65 5.41
CA ASP A 345 -8.40 -12.60 6.40
C ASP A 345 -7.04 -12.80 5.74
N THR A 346 -6.95 -13.74 4.79
CA THR A 346 -5.75 -13.95 3.97
C THR A 346 -5.44 -12.70 3.14
N TYR A 347 -6.45 -12.11 2.47
CA TYR A 347 -6.28 -10.92 1.67
C TYR A 347 -5.83 -9.72 2.50
N ALA A 348 -6.48 -9.49 3.64
CA ALA A 348 -6.15 -8.41 4.57
C ALA A 348 -4.72 -8.54 5.10
N ARG A 349 -4.26 -9.77 5.40
CA ARG A 349 -2.89 -10.04 5.87
C ARG A 349 -1.85 -9.73 4.81
N GLU A 350 -2.05 -10.17 3.56
CA GLU A 350 -1.12 -9.86 2.49
C GLU A 350 -1.05 -8.36 2.21
N TYR A 351 -2.19 -7.67 2.26
CA TYR A 351 -2.23 -6.21 2.12
C TYR A 351 -1.57 -5.51 3.32
N ALA A 352 -1.81 -5.96 4.55
CA ALA A 352 -1.20 -5.41 5.76
C ALA A 352 0.33 -5.53 5.75
N ARG A 353 0.90 -6.63 5.24
CA ARG A 353 2.34 -6.79 5.03
C ARG A 353 2.90 -5.71 4.12
N ALA A 354 2.25 -5.47 2.98
CA ALA A 354 2.67 -4.43 2.04
C ALA A 354 2.57 -3.02 2.67
N VAL A 355 1.45 -2.72 3.34
CA VAL A 355 1.29 -1.43 4.04
C VAL A 355 2.36 -1.24 5.10
N ARG A 356 2.73 -2.30 5.84
CA ARG A 356 3.79 -2.25 6.86
C ARG A 356 5.15 -1.90 6.27
N LEU A 357 5.51 -2.45 5.11
CA LEU A 357 6.75 -2.10 4.42
C LEU A 357 6.78 -0.61 4.07
N PHE A 358 5.73 -0.10 3.41
CA PHE A 358 5.64 1.31 3.08
C PHE A 358 5.60 2.20 4.32
N TYR A 359 4.89 1.80 5.37
CA TYR A 359 4.84 2.54 6.63
C TYR A 359 6.25 2.68 7.24
N ASN A 360 6.96 1.57 7.42
CA ASN A 360 8.29 1.59 8.01
C ASN A 360 9.28 2.38 7.17
N GLY A 361 9.27 2.18 5.84
CA GLY A 361 10.14 2.92 4.92
C GLY A 361 9.84 4.42 4.91
N ILE A 362 8.58 4.82 4.79
CA ILE A 362 8.22 6.24 4.72
C ILE A 362 8.46 6.96 6.05
N LYS A 363 8.03 6.35 7.15
CA LYS A 363 8.14 6.95 8.47
C LYS A 363 9.59 7.06 8.95
N SER A 364 10.48 6.19 8.51
CA SER A 364 11.91 6.26 8.86
C SER A 364 12.64 7.46 8.21
N PHE A 365 12.07 8.10 7.20
CA PHE A 365 12.60 9.33 6.59
C PHE A 365 11.82 10.59 6.98
N ASN A 366 10.49 10.52 7.11
CA ASN A 366 9.63 11.64 7.49
C ASN A 366 8.72 11.24 8.66
N ALA A 367 9.07 11.72 9.85
CA ALA A 367 8.38 11.38 11.10
C ALA A 367 6.88 11.70 11.09
N ASN A 368 6.49 12.79 10.42
CA ASN A 368 5.12 13.29 10.40
C ASN A 368 4.33 12.94 9.14
N ALA A 369 4.91 12.15 8.23
CA ALA A 369 4.17 11.58 7.11
C ALA A 369 3.00 10.70 7.59
N ARG A 370 1.90 10.74 6.86
CA ARG A 370 0.68 9.97 7.16
C ARG A 370 0.45 8.90 6.11
N ILE A 371 0.12 7.70 6.56
CA ILE A 371 -0.11 6.54 5.71
C ILE A 371 -1.60 6.21 5.73
N TYR A 372 -2.15 5.93 4.54
CA TYR A 372 -3.58 5.64 4.35
C TYR A 372 -3.77 4.36 3.54
N ILE A 373 -4.84 3.64 3.84
CA ILE A 373 -5.42 2.64 2.95
C ILE A 373 -6.55 3.28 2.15
N SER A 374 -6.84 2.76 0.94
CA SER A 374 -7.90 3.31 0.08
C SER A 374 -8.99 2.28 -0.15
N LEU A 375 -10.24 2.68 0.11
CA LEU A 375 -11.44 1.85 -0.07
C LEU A 375 -12.48 2.59 -0.91
N ASP A 376 -13.30 1.83 -1.64
CA ASP A 376 -14.39 2.35 -2.44
C ASP A 376 -15.65 2.68 -1.61
N GLN A 377 -16.72 3.13 -2.25
CA GLN A 377 -17.97 3.53 -1.62
C GLN A 377 -18.81 2.37 -1.07
N GLN A 378 -18.50 1.11 -1.39
CA GLN A 378 -19.32 -0.05 -1.03
C GLN A 378 -19.00 -0.50 0.40
N TRP A 379 -19.53 0.24 1.37
CA TRP A 379 -19.19 0.11 2.78
C TRP A 379 -19.49 -1.28 3.35
N ASN A 380 -20.75 -1.72 3.29
CA ASN A 380 -21.19 -3.06 3.72
C ASN A 380 -22.04 -3.75 2.64
N ARG A 381 -21.79 -3.42 1.38
CA ARG A 381 -22.49 -3.95 0.23
C ARG A 381 -21.58 -3.99 -0.99
N ASN A 382 -20.95 -5.10 -1.24
CA ASN A 382 -20.26 -5.31 -2.51
C ASN A 382 -21.24 -5.79 -3.59
N LEU A 383 -20.96 -5.44 -4.85
CA LEU A 383 -21.79 -5.85 -6.01
C LEU A 383 -21.54 -7.30 -6.40
N SER A 384 -20.38 -7.86 -6.02
CA SER A 384 -20.01 -9.23 -6.35
C SER A 384 -18.94 -9.73 -5.38
N SER A 385 -19.26 -10.72 -4.57
CA SER A 385 -18.34 -11.35 -3.63
C SER A 385 -17.10 -11.98 -4.32
N ASP A 386 -17.21 -12.34 -5.58
CA ASP A 386 -16.09 -12.90 -6.36
C ASP A 386 -15.09 -11.84 -6.82
N SER A 387 -15.49 -10.57 -6.88
CA SER A 387 -14.67 -9.47 -7.40
C SER A 387 -14.23 -8.47 -6.34
N SER A 388 -14.96 -8.34 -5.24
CA SER A 388 -14.69 -7.36 -4.18
C SER A 388 -15.09 -7.88 -2.80
N TYR A 389 -14.54 -7.23 -1.78
CA TYR A 389 -14.94 -7.37 -0.37
C TYR A 389 -15.71 -6.11 0.04
N ASP A 390 -16.56 -6.22 1.05
CA ASP A 390 -17.14 -5.04 1.68
C ASP A 390 -16.03 -4.19 2.30
N SER A 391 -16.08 -2.89 2.07
CA SER A 391 -15.04 -1.95 2.54
C SER A 391 -14.87 -2.02 4.05
N ARG A 392 -15.98 -2.09 4.79
CA ARG A 392 -15.99 -2.21 6.26
C ARG A 392 -15.30 -3.50 6.71
N ASP A 393 -15.70 -4.64 6.15
CA ASP A 393 -15.18 -5.94 6.59
C ASP A 393 -13.68 -6.05 6.29
N LEU A 394 -13.24 -5.55 5.14
CA LEU A 394 -11.80 -5.50 4.82
C LEU A 394 -11.04 -4.55 5.73
N MET A 395 -11.61 -3.39 6.07
CA MET A 395 -11.00 -2.45 7.01
C MET A 395 -10.84 -3.08 8.40
N ASP A 396 -11.86 -3.78 8.88
CA ASP A 396 -11.84 -4.43 10.19
C ASP A 396 -10.81 -5.57 10.21
N ALA A 397 -10.78 -6.43 9.19
CA ALA A 397 -9.80 -7.50 9.06
C ALA A 397 -8.36 -6.97 8.97
N PHE A 398 -8.14 -5.90 8.19
CA PHE A 398 -6.85 -5.21 8.10
C PHE A 398 -6.42 -4.64 9.46
N ASN A 399 -7.32 -3.97 10.17
CA ASN A 399 -7.04 -3.39 11.48
C ASN A 399 -6.65 -4.44 12.51
N GLU A 400 -7.30 -5.62 12.50
CA GLU A 400 -6.92 -6.73 13.38
C GLU A 400 -5.51 -7.26 13.05
N CYS A 401 -5.14 -7.42 11.76
CA CYS A 401 -3.78 -7.77 11.37
C CYS A 401 -2.75 -6.76 11.90
N ILE A 402 -3.05 -5.46 11.75
CA ILE A 402 -2.16 -4.39 12.23
C ILE A 402 -2.01 -4.42 13.75
N LYS A 403 -3.09 -4.61 14.50
CA LYS A 403 -3.06 -4.70 15.95
C LYS A 403 -2.30 -5.92 16.46
N GLU A 404 -2.49 -7.05 15.81
CA GLU A 404 -1.88 -8.31 16.22
C GLU A 404 -0.35 -8.28 16.10
N GLU A 405 0.18 -7.64 15.05
CA GLU A 405 1.62 -7.62 14.74
C GLU A 405 2.32 -6.29 15.13
N GLY A 406 1.71 -5.52 16.03
CA GLY A 406 2.21 -4.22 16.50
C GLY A 406 1.43 -3.06 15.90
N ASN A 407 0.60 -2.43 16.73
CA ASN A 407 -0.31 -1.36 16.30
C ASN A 407 0.45 -0.12 15.81
N ILE A 408 0.04 0.41 14.66
CA ILE A 408 0.56 1.66 14.08
C ILE A 408 -0.59 2.60 13.72
N GLN A 409 -0.27 3.88 13.54
CA GLN A 409 -1.24 4.87 13.09
C GLN A 409 -1.39 4.84 11.58
N TRP A 410 -2.59 4.59 11.09
CA TRP A 410 -2.96 4.67 9.69
C TRP A 410 -4.30 5.40 9.53
N GLY A 411 -4.60 5.87 8.32
CA GLY A 411 -5.83 6.56 7.99
C GLY A 411 -6.59 5.87 6.86
N LEU A 412 -7.83 6.30 6.66
CA LEU A 412 -8.69 5.84 5.57
C LEU A 412 -8.82 6.93 4.50
N ALA A 413 -8.44 6.62 3.26
CA ALA A 413 -8.77 7.36 2.07
C ALA A 413 -9.99 6.69 1.42
N HIS A 414 -11.17 7.12 1.82
CA HIS A 414 -12.43 6.58 1.33
C HIS A 414 -12.91 7.34 0.09
N HIS A 415 -13.49 6.62 -0.88
CA HIS A 415 -14.06 7.18 -2.10
C HIS A 415 -15.59 7.23 -2.02
N PRO A 416 -16.18 8.28 -1.44
CA PRO A 416 -17.61 8.34 -1.13
C PRO A 416 -18.43 8.75 -2.35
N TYR A 417 -18.48 7.94 -3.38
CA TYR A 417 -19.36 8.20 -4.52
C TYR A 417 -20.83 7.96 -4.15
N SER A 418 -21.70 8.74 -4.79
CA SER A 418 -23.14 8.53 -4.63
C SER A 418 -23.59 7.19 -5.22
N TYR A 419 -24.63 6.60 -4.66
CA TYR A 419 -25.28 5.43 -5.25
C TYR A 419 -26.67 5.83 -5.78
N PRO A 420 -26.99 5.49 -7.03
CA PRO A 420 -26.06 5.00 -8.07
C PRO A 420 -25.11 6.11 -8.55
N MET A 421 -23.90 5.77 -8.90
CA MET A 421 -22.87 6.72 -9.34
C MET A 421 -23.29 7.61 -10.52
N THR A 422 -24.20 7.10 -11.35
CA THR A 422 -24.72 7.80 -12.53
C THR A 422 -25.80 8.84 -12.20
N TRP A 423 -26.24 8.93 -10.95
CA TRP A 423 -27.30 9.84 -10.50
C TRP A 423 -26.80 10.76 -9.39
N PRO A 424 -26.24 11.91 -9.73
CA PRO A 424 -25.59 12.80 -8.74
C PRO A 424 -26.58 13.38 -7.73
N LYS A 425 -27.87 13.43 -8.04
CA LYS A 425 -28.95 13.89 -7.16
C LYS A 425 -29.61 12.71 -6.44
N PHE A 426 -28.82 11.96 -5.68
CA PHE A 426 -29.30 10.76 -5.00
C PHE A 426 -30.52 11.00 -4.08
N TRP A 427 -30.68 12.23 -3.56
CA TRP A 427 -31.84 12.62 -2.75
C TRP A 427 -33.17 12.74 -3.53
N GLU A 428 -33.16 12.70 -4.85
CA GLU A 428 -34.34 12.68 -5.71
C GLU A 428 -34.77 11.25 -6.10
N LEU A 429 -34.03 10.23 -5.66
CA LEU A 429 -34.35 8.84 -5.94
C LEU A 429 -35.63 8.41 -5.23
N THR A 430 -36.43 7.60 -5.93
CA THR A 430 -37.69 7.03 -5.45
C THR A 430 -37.73 5.53 -5.65
N GLY A 431 -38.71 4.84 -5.01
CA GLY A 431 -38.81 3.40 -5.06
C GLY A 431 -37.65 2.69 -4.37
N GLU A 432 -37.30 1.49 -4.82
CA GLU A 432 -36.26 0.65 -4.19
C GLU A 432 -34.91 1.35 -4.08
N ALA A 433 -34.47 2.09 -5.10
CA ALA A 433 -33.25 2.86 -5.06
C ALA A 433 -33.29 4.01 -4.03
N GLY A 434 -34.45 4.66 -3.88
CA GLY A 434 -34.65 5.72 -2.87
C GLY A 434 -34.67 5.15 -1.46
N GLU A 435 -35.31 4.02 -1.25
CA GLU A 435 -35.33 3.31 0.04
C GLU A 435 -33.91 2.88 0.44
N MET A 436 -33.13 2.33 -0.47
CA MET A 436 -31.71 1.99 -0.24
C MET A 436 -30.87 3.17 0.23
N VAL A 437 -31.09 4.36 -0.35
CA VAL A 437 -30.34 5.57 0.04
C VAL A 437 -30.78 6.11 1.39
N GLN A 438 -32.05 5.95 1.76
CA GLN A 438 -32.62 6.45 3.02
C GLN A 438 -32.36 5.52 4.21
N GLU A 439 -32.31 4.21 3.99
CA GLU A 439 -32.08 3.19 5.02
C GLU A 439 -30.62 2.74 5.03
N SER A 440 -29.75 3.64 5.18
CA SER A 440 -28.35 3.66 4.76
C SER A 440 -27.35 2.75 5.48
N GLU A 441 -27.76 1.81 6.30
CA GLU A 441 -26.80 0.84 6.86
C GLU A 441 -26.13 -0.01 5.77
N ASP A 442 -26.78 -0.15 4.60
CA ASP A 442 -26.32 -0.98 3.47
C ASP A 442 -25.74 -0.17 2.30
N THR A 443 -25.46 1.11 2.48
CA THR A 443 -25.05 1.96 1.36
C THR A 443 -23.71 2.64 1.56
N SER A 444 -23.33 3.47 0.59
CA SER A 444 -22.13 4.27 0.63
C SER A 444 -22.19 5.37 1.69
N MET A 445 -21.05 5.95 2.01
CA MET A 445 -20.91 7.06 2.97
C MET A 445 -21.69 8.33 2.62
N VAL A 446 -22.28 8.43 1.42
CA VAL A 446 -23.12 9.58 1.02
C VAL A 446 -24.37 9.73 1.89
N THR A 447 -24.72 8.70 2.61
CA THR A 447 -25.89 8.65 3.48
C THR A 447 -25.59 8.82 4.96
N ILE A 448 -24.35 9.12 5.31
CA ILE A 448 -23.90 9.39 6.68
C ILE A 448 -24.06 10.87 7.02
#